data_bc1a5fc05e35ed51c8e8ae9c717843cc
#
_entry.id   bc1a5fc05e35ed51c8e8ae9c717843cc
#
_cell.length_a   1.000
_cell.length_b   1.000
_cell.length_c   1.000
_cell.angle_alpha   90.00
_cell.angle_beta   90.00
_cell.angle_gamma   90.00
#
_symmetry.space_group_name_H-M   'P 1'
#
loop_
_entity.id
_entity.type
_entity.pdbx_description
1 polymer ?
#
loop_
_entity_poly.entity_id
_entity_poly.type
_entity_poly.pdbx_seq_one_letter_code
_entity_poly.pdbx_strand_id
1 'polypeptide(L)'
;MNSNGLKICPECGGKKEVLIEIFGIKRKVPCLCRCESAERDRLRKIEEQEQRMHKLENLRKYSLMGKRFRECTFENFEIDDKNKEMHRLGTRYCENWQEIRKENAGLLLYGPPGVGKTFLAFCIANRLLDNMIPVIAISSIGLLGKIKESYNYWGNEGEIEIISSLKNASLLVLDDLGAENNTTWAKEKIYEIIDSRCSDKKPCIITTNLTREGLKEKLTGDDGIARIYDRITEMCCPVAVAGGSRRADIARTKEKIIRKMMMK
;
A
#
# COMPACT_ATOMS: atom_id res chain seq x y z
N MET A 1 29.02 45.55 -6.35
CA MET A 1 27.88 46.43 -6.00
C MET A 1 27.39 47.04 -7.29
N ASN A 2 26.07 47.22 -7.44
CA ASN A 2 25.52 47.93 -8.58
C ASN A 2 25.59 49.47 -8.37
N SER A 3 25.15 50.26 -9.38
CA SER A 3 25.13 51.74 -9.32
C SER A 3 24.37 52.32 -8.11
N ASN A 4 23.54 51.54 -7.42
CA ASN A 4 22.77 51.93 -6.24
C ASN A 4 23.36 51.40 -4.91
N GLY A 5 24.62 50.89 -4.90
CA GLY A 5 25.29 50.37 -3.71
C GLY A 5 24.65 49.11 -3.09
N LEU A 6 23.89 48.32 -3.89
CA LEU A 6 23.28 47.06 -3.48
C LEU A 6 24.22 45.89 -3.80
N LYS A 7 24.24 44.88 -2.95
CA LYS A 7 25.04 43.67 -3.18
C LYS A 7 24.52 42.86 -4.37
N ILE A 8 25.46 42.36 -5.18
CA ILE A 8 25.20 41.50 -6.35
C ILE A 8 25.89 40.16 -6.14
N CYS A 9 25.27 39.09 -6.60
CA CYS A 9 25.86 37.77 -6.59
C CYS A 9 27.03 37.68 -7.57
N PRO A 10 28.21 37.21 -7.15
CA PRO A 10 29.38 37.12 -8.04
C PRO A 10 29.20 36.03 -9.12
N GLU A 11 28.35 35.01 -8.89
CA GLU A 11 28.16 33.91 -9.83
C GLU A 11 27.13 34.22 -10.91
N CYS A 12 25.93 34.73 -10.54
CA CYS A 12 24.84 34.93 -11.48
C CYS A 12 24.49 36.38 -11.80
N GLY A 13 25.21 37.35 -11.18
CA GLY A 13 24.94 38.79 -11.35
C GLY A 13 23.60 39.25 -10.76
N GLY A 14 22.84 38.36 -10.13
CA GLY A 14 21.55 38.69 -9.54
C GLY A 14 21.64 39.52 -8.28
N LYS A 15 20.59 40.30 -7.96
CA LYS A 15 20.54 41.13 -6.75
C LYS A 15 20.50 40.25 -5.51
N LYS A 16 21.30 40.55 -4.48
CA LYS A 16 21.28 39.97 -3.13
C LYS A 16 20.64 40.90 -2.09
N GLU A 17 20.32 42.13 -2.47
CA GLU A 17 19.63 43.11 -1.65
C GLU A 17 18.62 43.87 -2.50
N VAL A 18 17.50 44.24 -1.89
CA VAL A 18 16.47 45.12 -2.47
C VAL A 18 16.19 46.25 -1.50
N LEU A 19 15.87 47.41 -2.05
CA LEU A 19 15.39 48.55 -1.27
C LEU A 19 13.87 48.43 -1.14
N ILE A 20 13.39 48.36 0.08
CA ILE A 20 11.95 48.42 0.40
C ILE A 20 11.67 49.67 1.21
N GLU A 21 10.53 50.31 0.95
CA GLU A 21 10.06 51.48 1.69
C GLU A 21 8.91 51.04 2.60
N ILE A 22 9.09 51.19 3.91
CA ILE A 22 8.09 50.88 4.93
C ILE A 22 7.90 52.16 5.76
N PHE A 23 6.69 52.69 5.81
CA PHE A 23 6.36 53.94 6.50
C PHE A 23 7.26 55.14 6.14
N GLY A 24 7.60 55.30 4.85
CA GLY A 24 8.46 56.39 4.38
C GLY A 24 9.97 56.16 4.64
N ILE A 25 10.37 55.05 5.28
CA ILE A 25 11.77 54.75 5.59
C ILE A 25 12.27 53.69 4.60
N LYS A 26 13.31 54.04 3.83
CA LYS A 26 13.97 53.09 2.91
C LYS A 26 14.96 52.21 3.65
N ARG A 27 14.78 50.88 3.57
CA ARG A 27 15.68 49.91 4.17
C ARG A 27 16.20 48.94 3.10
N LYS A 28 17.47 48.55 3.21
CA LYS A 28 18.05 47.46 2.43
C LYS A 28 17.67 46.12 3.07
N VAL A 29 17.03 45.27 2.33
CA VAL A 29 16.63 43.94 2.80
C VAL A 29 17.35 42.90 1.95
N PRO A 30 17.99 41.89 2.56
CA PRO A 30 18.61 40.79 1.83
C PRO A 30 17.58 40.01 1.04
N CYS A 31 17.90 39.60 -0.18
CA CYS A 31 17.10 38.72 -1.01
C CYS A 31 18.00 37.65 -1.64
N LEU A 32 17.39 36.50 -1.96
CA LEU A 32 18.11 35.46 -2.66
C LEU A 32 18.29 35.83 -4.13
N CYS A 33 19.47 35.59 -4.65
CA CYS A 33 19.70 35.69 -6.10
C CYS A 33 19.09 34.44 -6.79
N ARG A 34 19.08 34.41 -8.13
CA ARG A 34 18.50 33.27 -8.90
C ARG A 34 19.20 31.95 -8.61
N CYS A 35 20.52 31.91 -8.46
CA CYS A 35 21.26 30.67 -8.18
C CYS A 35 21.00 30.17 -6.76
N GLU A 36 20.96 31.06 -5.75
CA GLU A 36 20.63 30.68 -4.37
C GLU A 36 19.17 30.23 -4.24
N SER A 37 18.23 30.87 -4.94
CA SER A 37 16.85 30.44 -4.98
C SER A 37 16.70 29.05 -5.62
N ALA A 38 17.36 28.82 -6.76
CA ALA A 38 17.34 27.54 -7.45
C ALA A 38 17.97 26.42 -6.60
N GLU A 39 19.09 26.69 -5.93
CA GLU A 39 19.73 25.71 -5.04
C GLU A 39 18.88 25.43 -3.81
N ARG A 40 18.27 26.44 -3.20
CA ARG A 40 17.33 26.26 -2.10
C ARG A 40 16.11 25.43 -2.50
N ASP A 41 15.55 25.69 -3.68
CA ASP A 41 14.41 24.90 -4.19
C ASP A 41 14.81 23.46 -4.50
N ARG A 42 16.06 23.25 -4.97
CA ARG A 42 16.62 21.91 -5.18
C ARG A 42 16.78 21.16 -3.88
N LEU A 43 17.39 21.78 -2.87
CA LEU A 43 17.58 21.18 -1.54
C LEU A 43 16.23 20.84 -0.89
N ARG A 44 15.26 21.76 -0.97
CA ARG A 44 13.91 21.51 -0.45
C ARG A 44 13.24 20.29 -1.12
N LYS A 45 13.38 20.15 -2.44
CA LYS A 45 12.84 18.97 -3.14
C LYS A 45 13.52 17.67 -2.71
N ILE A 46 14.83 17.68 -2.46
CA ILE A 46 15.57 16.51 -1.95
C ILE A 46 15.08 16.16 -0.55
N GLU A 47 14.99 17.12 0.36
CA GLU A 47 14.46 16.88 1.72
C GLU A 47 13.02 16.34 1.71
N GLU A 48 12.14 16.92 0.87
CA GLU A 48 10.77 16.43 0.70
C GLU A 48 10.74 14.99 0.16
N GLN A 49 11.64 14.64 -0.77
CA GLN A 49 11.74 13.27 -1.28
C GLN A 49 12.27 12.30 -0.21
N GLU A 50 13.29 12.67 0.55
CA GLU A 50 13.83 11.86 1.64
C GLU A 50 12.77 11.60 2.73
N GLN A 51 12.03 12.65 3.13
CA GLN A 51 10.93 12.51 4.09
C GLN A 51 9.82 11.58 3.56
N ARG A 52 9.49 11.68 2.28
CA ARG A 52 8.52 10.79 1.62
C ARG A 52 9.01 9.35 1.60
N MET A 53 10.27 9.13 1.22
CA MET A 53 10.88 7.79 1.21
C MET A 53 10.91 7.17 2.60
N HIS A 54 11.33 7.93 3.62
CA HIS A 54 11.33 7.47 5.01
C HIS A 54 9.91 7.10 5.50
N LYS A 55 8.90 7.90 5.14
CA LYS A 55 7.50 7.59 5.46
C LYS A 55 7.02 6.30 4.79
N LEU A 56 7.39 6.09 3.52
CA LEU A 56 7.07 4.85 2.79
C LEU A 56 7.78 3.64 3.37
N GLU A 57 9.05 3.76 3.76
CA GLU A 57 9.79 2.69 4.42
C GLU A 57 9.15 2.30 5.76
N ASN A 58 8.70 3.26 6.53
CA ASN A 58 7.98 3.00 7.78
C ASN A 58 6.67 2.25 7.51
N LEU A 59 5.89 2.64 6.50
CA LEU A 59 4.69 1.89 6.09
C LEU A 59 5.02 0.47 5.61
N ARG A 60 6.14 0.29 4.90
CA ARG A 60 6.62 -1.04 4.47
C ARG A 60 7.03 -1.95 5.63
N LYS A 61 7.48 -1.40 6.78
CA LYS A 61 7.79 -2.20 7.99
C LYS A 61 6.56 -2.94 8.53
N TYR A 62 5.37 -2.37 8.38
CA TYR A 62 4.12 -3.04 8.77
C TYR A 62 3.64 -4.04 7.72
N SER A 63 4.14 -3.97 6.48
CA SER A 63 3.88 -4.97 5.45
C SER A 63 4.79 -6.17 5.69
N LEU A 64 4.23 -7.28 6.20
CA LEU A 64 4.95 -8.56 6.42
C LEU A 64 5.24 -9.32 5.13
N MET A 65 5.32 -8.63 4.03
CA MET A 65 5.53 -9.20 2.72
C MET A 65 7.03 -9.19 2.40
N GLY A 66 7.67 -10.35 2.50
CA GLY A 66 9.08 -10.55 2.21
C GLY A 66 9.50 -10.19 0.76
N LYS A 67 10.66 -10.65 0.31
CA LYS A 67 11.21 -10.37 -1.04
C LYS A 67 10.21 -10.57 -2.17
N ARG A 68 9.36 -11.61 -2.06
CA ARG A 68 8.34 -11.94 -3.05
C ARG A 68 7.33 -10.83 -3.32
N PHE A 69 7.00 -10.01 -2.32
CA PHE A 69 6.12 -8.85 -2.49
C PHE A 69 6.70 -7.83 -3.48
N ARG A 70 8.01 -7.56 -3.39
CA ARG A 70 8.69 -6.59 -4.26
C ARG A 70 8.75 -7.03 -5.73
N GLU A 71 8.66 -8.33 -5.98
CA GLU A 71 8.67 -8.91 -7.32
C GLU A 71 7.29 -8.90 -8.00
N CYS A 72 6.22 -8.66 -7.24
CA CYS A 72 4.86 -8.59 -7.76
C CYS A 72 4.60 -7.20 -8.36
N THR A 73 4.99 -7.02 -9.61
CA THR A 73 4.74 -5.79 -10.38
C THR A 73 3.96 -6.11 -11.65
N PHE A 74 3.35 -5.11 -12.27
CA PHE A 74 2.64 -5.30 -13.54
C PHE A 74 3.60 -5.64 -14.68
N GLU A 75 4.86 -5.22 -14.60
CA GLU A 75 5.92 -5.54 -15.55
C GLU A 75 6.30 -7.03 -15.48
N ASN A 76 6.23 -7.63 -14.29
CA ASN A 76 6.47 -9.05 -14.05
C ASN A 76 5.20 -9.91 -14.17
N PHE A 77 4.08 -9.31 -14.55
CA PHE A 77 2.81 -10.01 -14.71
C PHE A 77 2.79 -10.74 -16.05
N GLU A 78 2.99 -12.06 -16.02
CA GLU A 78 2.87 -12.89 -17.22
C GLU A 78 1.40 -12.94 -17.67
N ILE A 79 1.11 -12.24 -18.78
CA ILE A 79 -0.26 -12.13 -19.32
C ILE A 79 -0.55 -13.31 -20.22
N ASP A 80 -1.69 -13.96 -20.00
CA ASP A 80 -2.28 -14.98 -20.86
C ASP A 80 -3.78 -14.69 -21.10
N ASP A 81 -4.42 -15.46 -21.95
CA ASP A 81 -5.85 -15.27 -22.26
C ASP A 81 -6.78 -15.41 -21.04
N LYS A 82 -6.34 -16.13 -20.01
CA LYS A 82 -7.15 -16.39 -18.80
C LYS A 82 -7.05 -15.27 -17.75
N ASN A 83 -5.98 -14.48 -17.80
CA ASN A 83 -5.69 -13.47 -16.77
C ASN A 83 -5.61 -12.03 -17.31
N LYS A 84 -5.73 -11.82 -18.62
CA LYS A 84 -5.69 -10.48 -19.22
C LYS A 84 -6.69 -9.50 -18.61
N GLU A 85 -7.90 -9.96 -18.28
CA GLU A 85 -8.91 -9.13 -17.64
C GLU A 85 -8.53 -8.78 -16.20
N MET A 86 -7.86 -9.67 -15.48
CA MET A 86 -7.32 -9.37 -14.16
C MET A 86 -6.22 -8.30 -14.22
N HIS A 87 -5.30 -8.45 -15.18
CA HIS A 87 -4.26 -7.46 -15.40
C HIS A 87 -4.87 -6.09 -15.73
N ARG A 88 -5.86 -6.05 -16.63
CA ARG A 88 -6.58 -4.84 -17.01
C ARG A 88 -7.34 -4.22 -15.82
N LEU A 89 -8.00 -5.04 -14.99
CA LEU A 89 -8.66 -4.57 -13.77
C LEU A 89 -7.67 -3.88 -12.84
N GLY A 90 -6.53 -4.55 -12.54
CA GLY A 90 -5.52 -3.99 -11.64
C GLY A 90 -4.89 -2.70 -12.15
N THR A 91 -4.57 -2.63 -13.44
CA THR A 91 -4.02 -1.42 -14.06
C THR A 91 -5.00 -0.26 -13.97
N ARG A 92 -6.27 -0.48 -14.36
CA ARG A 92 -7.33 0.53 -14.28
C ARG A 92 -7.65 0.95 -12.86
N TYR A 93 -7.58 0.03 -11.90
CA TYR A 93 -7.74 0.35 -10.48
C TYR A 93 -6.70 1.37 -10.01
N CYS A 94 -5.45 1.20 -10.42
CA CYS A 94 -4.40 2.15 -10.11
C CYS A 94 -4.55 3.49 -10.84
N GLU A 95 -4.92 3.47 -12.11
CA GLU A 95 -5.13 4.67 -12.94
C GLU A 95 -6.26 5.54 -12.40
N ASN A 96 -7.34 4.93 -11.91
CA ASN A 96 -8.51 5.62 -11.40
C ASN A 96 -8.51 5.73 -9.86
N TRP A 97 -7.35 5.68 -9.22
CA TRP A 97 -7.22 5.62 -7.76
C TRP A 97 -7.97 6.73 -7.01
N GLN A 98 -8.02 7.94 -7.55
CA GLN A 98 -8.70 9.07 -6.89
C GLN A 98 -10.20 8.82 -6.75
N GLU A 99 -10.82 8.27 -7.78
CA GLU A 99 -12.24 7.91 -7.79
C GLU A 99 -12.50 6.70 -6.89
N ILE A 100 -11.67 5.64 -7.02
CA ILE A 100 -11.70 4.45 -6.18
C ILE A 100 -11.67 4.81 -4.69
N ARG A 101 -10.78 5.73 -4.31
CA ARG A 101 -10.66 6.20 -2.93
C ARG A 101 -11.88 6.98 -2.48
N LYS A 102 -12.40 7.86 -3.33
CA LYS A 102 -13.58 8.69 -3.03
C LYS A 102 -14.83 7.85 -2.79
N GLU A 103 -15.03 6.83 -3.64
CA GLU A 103 -16.18 5.93 -3.59
C GLU A 103 -15.99 4.75 -2.63
N ASN A 104 -14.86 4.66 -1.91
CA ASN A 104 -14.50 3.52 -1.05
C ASN A 104 -14.59 2.16 -1.77
N ALA A 105 -14.22 2.11 -3.04
CA ALA A 105 -14.38 0.92 -3.88
C ALA A 105 -13.21 -0.06 -3.70
N GLY A 106 -13.33 -0.97 -2.74
CA GLY A 106 -12.40 -2.07 -2.52
C GLY A 106 -12.63 -3.26 -3.47
N LEU A 107 -11.78 -4.29 -3.35
CA LEU A 107 -11.89 -5.53 -4.12
C LEU A 107 -11.87 -6.74 -3.17
N LEU A 108 -12.79 -7.69 -3.39
CA LEU A 108 -12.73 -9.02 -2.81
C LEU A 108 -12.35 -10.03 -3.90
N LEU A 109 -11.06 -10.40 -3.98
CA LEU A 109 -10.55 -11.37 -4.94
C LEU A 109 -10.69 -12.78 -4.36
N TYR A 110 -11.57 -13.59 -4.92
CA TYR A 110 -11.83 -14.95 -4.41
C TYR A 110 -11.68 -16.01 -5.50
N GLY A 111 -11.38 -17.24 -5.11
CA GLY A 111 -11.22 -18.37 -6.03
C GLY A 111 -10.13 -19.35 -5.58
N PRO A 112 -9.84 -20.41 -6.35
CA PRO A 112 -8.92 -21.46 -5.95
C PRO A 112 -7.48 -20.96 -5.72
N PRO A 113 -6.67 -21.70 -4.95
CA PRO A 113 -5.28 -21.34 -4.72
C PRO A 113 -4.44 -21.40 -6.01
N GLY A 114 -3.47 -20.49 -6.13
CA GLY A 114 -2.50 -20.48 -7.23
C GLY A 114 -2.91 -19.73 -8.50
N VAL A 115 -4.14 -19.18 -8.58
CA VAL A 115 -4.67 -18.49 -9.77
C VAL A 115 -4.20 -17.02 -9.93
N GLY A 116 -3.43 -16.48 -8.98
CA GLY A 116 -2.83 -15.13 -9.10
C GLY A 116 -3.49 -14.01 -8.29
N LYS A 117 -4.48 -14.30 -7.42
CA LYS A 117 -5.16 -13.28 -6.58
C LYS A 117 -4.19 -12.39 -5.79
N THR A 118 -3.34 -13.01 -4.98
CA THR A 118 -2.31 -12.34 -4.18
C THR A 118 -1.34 -11.56 -5.06
N PHE A 119 -0.94 -12.13 -6.22
CA PHE A 119 -0.04 -11.46 -7.15
C PHE A 119 -0.65 -10.16 -7.68
N LEU A 120 -1.91 -10.20 -8.13
CA LEU A 120 -2.62 -9.01 -8.58
C LEU A 120 -2.75 -7.95 -7.47
N ALA A 121 -3.18 -8.37 -6.28
CA ALA A 121 -3.32 -7.47 -5.14
C ALA A 121 -2.00 -6.75 -4.81
N PHE A 122 -0.87 -7.46 -4.92
CA PHE A 122 0.46 -6.91 -4.68
C PHE A 122 0.96 -6.04 -5.83
N CYS A 123 0.62 -6.35 -7.10
CA CYS A 123 0.89 -5.45 -8.22
C CYS A 123 0.22 -4.09 -8.02
N ILE A 124 -1.05 -4.10 -7.60
CA ILE A 124 -1.78 -2.87 -7.28
C ILE A 124 -1.10 -2.11 -6.12
N ALA A 125 -0.77 -2.82 -5.04
CA ALA A 125 -0.11 -2.25 -3.88
C ALA A 125 1.22 -1.58 -4.25
N ASN A 126 2.09 -2.27 -4.99
CA ASN A 126 3.38 -1.75 -5.41
C ASN A 126 3.24 -0.54 -6.34
N ARG A 127 2.35 -0.60 -7.34
CA ARG A 127 2.11 0.53 -8.25
C ARG A 127 1.61 1.78 -7.50
N LEU A 128 0.75 1.62 -6.49
CA LEU A 128 0.29 2.73 -5.66
C LEU A 128 1.40 3.26 -4.75
N LEU A 129 2.24 2.38 -4.17
CA LEU A 129 3.42 2.78 -3.41
C LEU A 129 4.41 3.58 -4.27
N ASP A 130 4.66 3.15 -5.51
CA ASP A 130 5.53 3.88 -6.46
C ASP A 130 4.96 5.28 -6.77
N ASN A 131 3.63 5.42 -6.77
CA ASN A 131 2.93 6.70 -6.86
C ASN A 131 2.85 7.45 -5.53
N MET A 132 3.66 7.07 -4.51
CA MET A 132 3.70 7.69 -3.18
C MET A 132 2.38 7.64 -2.41
N ILE A 133 1.51 6.69 -2.72
CA ILE A 133 0.27 6.44 -1.99
C ILE A 133 0.57 5.45 -0.86
N PRO A 134 0.24 5.77 0.41
CA PRO A 134 0.47 4.88 1.53
C PRO A 134 -0.37 3.60 1.43
N VAL A 135 0.28 2.46 1.24
CA VAL A 135 -0.36 1.13 1.20
C VAL A 135 0.29 0.23 2.23
N ILE A 136 -0.52 -0.52 2.96
CA ILE A 136 -0.06 -1.63 3.79
C ILE A 136 -0.60 -2.92 3.20
N ALA A 137 0.29 -3.90 2.99
CA ALA A 137 -0.07 -5.23 2.55
C ALA A 137 0.37 -6.26 3.60
N ILE A 138 -0.54 -7.08 4.06
CA ILE A 138 -0.31 -8.05 5.14
C ILE A 138 -1.26 -9.25 4.98
N SER A 139 -0.79 -10.45 5.32
CA SER A 139 -1.68 -11.62 5.40
C SER A 139 -2.48 -11.59 6.70
N SER A 140 -3.68 -12.19 6.71
CA SER A 140 -4.51 -12.31 7.93
C SER A 140 -3.75 -12.98 9.07
N ILE A 141 -3.02 -14.07 8.78
CA ILE A 141 -2.19 -14.76 9.77
C ILE A 141 -1.06 -13.87 10.27
N GLY A 142 -0.37 -13.18 9.35
CA GLY A 142 0.74 -12.30 9.70
C GLY A 142 0.31 -11.09 10.53
N LEU A 143 -0.86 -10.53 10.24
CA LEU A 143 -1.49 -9.48 11.01
C LEU A 143 -1.72 -9.91 12.47
N LEU A 144 -2.41 -11.03 12.65
CA LEU A 144 -2.72 -11.56 13.97
C LEU A 144 -1.46 -11.97 14.75
N GLY A 145 -0.44 -12.47 14.03
CA GLY A 145 0.87 -12.77 14.60
C GLY A 145 1.55 -11.51 15.13
N LYS A 146 1.60 -10.43 14.34
CA LYS A 146 2.17 -9.14 14.77
C LYS A 146 1.47 -8.56 15.99
N ILE A 147 0.14 -8.61 16.01
CA ILE A 147 -0.62 -8.13 17.18
C ILE A 147 -0.25 -8.95 18.43
N LYS A 148 -0.13 -10.28 18.32
CA LYS A 148 0.29 -11.12 19.45
C LYS A 148 1.73 -10.85 19.90
N GLU A 149 2.64 -10.66 18.94
CA GLU A 149 4.03 -10.32 19.25
C GLU A 149 4.17 -8.99 19.99
N SER A 150 3.32 -8.00 19.64
CA SER A 150 3.36 -6.69 20.28
C SER A 150 3.07 -6.73 21.78
N TYR A 151 2.28 -7.68 22.25
CA TYR A 151 2.01 -7.86 23.67
C TYR A 151 3.25 -8.22 24.50
N ASN A 152 4.23 -8.88 23.88
CA ASN A 152 5.47 -9.30 24.57
C ASN A 152 6.48 -8.16 24.78
N TYR A 153 6.45 -7.12 23.94
CA TYR A 153 7.48 -6.07 23.93
C TYR A 153 6.94 -4.69 24.33
N TRP A 154 5.70 -4.38 23.98
CA TRP A 154 5.12 -3.03 24.11
C TRP A 154 3.78 -3.02 24.85
N GLY A 155 3.31 -4.18 25.33
CA GLY A 155 1.97 -4.30 25.90
C GLY A 155 0.88 -3.84 24.92
N ASN A 156 -0.17 -3.19 25.44
CA ASN A 156 -1.28 -2.71 24.60
C ASN A 156 -0.89 -1.55 23.65
N GLU A 157 0.19 -0.81 23.93
CA GLU A 157 0.62 0.32 23.07
C GLU A 157 1.05 -0.15 21.69
N GLY A 158 1.75 -1.30 21.59
CA GLY A 158 2.15 -1.87 20.31
C GLY A 158 0.97 -2.32 19.44
N GLU A 159 -0.07 -2.87 20.05
CA GLU A 159 -1.32 -3.21 19.35
C GLU A 159 -1.99 -1.97 18.78
N ILE A 160 -2.14 -0.92 19.60
CA ILE A 160 -2.78 0.34 19.20
C ILE A 160 -2.04 0.95 18.00
N GLU A 161 -0.69 0.94 18.02
CA GLU A 161 0.12 1.46 16.92
C GLU A 161 -0.09 0.68 15.63
N ILE A 162 -0.08 -0.67 15.70
CA ILE A 162 -0.31 -1.55 14.55
C ILE A 162 -1.71 -1.30 13.97
N ILE A 163 -2.75 -1.37 14.79
CA ILE A 163 -4.13 -1.19 14.36
C ILE A 163 -4.32 0.21 13.78
N SER A 164 -3.79 1.25 14.43
CA SER A 164 -3.84 2.63 13.95
C SER A 164 -3.17 2.78 12.57
N SER A 165 -2.02 2.15 12.36
CA SER A 165 -1.33 2.17 11.07
C SER A 165 -2.17 1.53 9.97
N LEU A 166 -2.80 0.39 10.24
CA LEU A 166 -3.70 -0.31 9.32
C LEU A 166 -4.96 0.50 9.01
N LYS A 167 -5.55 1.14 10.03
CA LYS A 167 -6.69 2.03 9.88
C LYS A 167 -6.35 3.28 9.05
N ASN A 168 -5.12 3.79 9.13
CA ASN A 168 -4.70 5.05 8.51
C ASN A 168 -4.08 4.91 7.12
N ALA A 169 -3.67 3.72 6.68
CA ALA A 169 -3.20 3.51 5.32
C ALA A 169 -4.27 3.89 4.28
N SER A 170 -3.86 4.49 3.16
CA SER A 170 -4.78 4.86 2.07
C SER A 170 -5.43 3.62 1.45
N LEU A 171 -4.67 2.53 1.32
CA LEU A 171 -5.16 1.22 0.91
C LEU A 171 -4.63 0.16 1.87
N LEU A 172 -5.47 -0.77 2.28
CA LEU A 172 -5.07 -2.01 2.96
C LEU A 172 -5.26 -3.19 2.02
N VAL A 173 -4.20 -3.98 1.84
CA VAL A 173 -4.29 -5.30 1.20
C VAL A 173 -4.24 -6.35 2.31
N LEU A 174 -5.36 -7.04 2.54
CA LEU A 174 -5.47 -8.14 3.49
C LEU A 174 -5.47 -9.45 2.71
N ASP A 175 -4.31 -10.12 2.72
CA ASP A 175 -4.10 -11.32 1.92
C ASP A 175 -4.53 -12.58 2.67
N ASP A 176 -5.10 -13.52 1.95
CA ASP A 176 -5.48 -14.87 2.38
C ASP A 176 -6.43 -14.91 3.61
N LEU A 177 -7.46 -14.02 3.60
CA LEU A 177 -8.49 -13.98 4.64
C LEU A 177 -9.26 -15.30 4.68
N GLY A 178 -9.43 -15.84 5.88
CA GLY A 178 -10.05 -17.13 6.14
C GLY A 178 -9.04 -18.27 6.28
N ALA A 179 -7.72 -18.00 6.12
CA ALA A 179 -6.67 -18.98 6.40
C ALA A 179 -6.26 -19.02 7.88
N GLU A 180 -6.61 -17.98 8.65
CA GLU A 180 -6.34 -17.88 10.08
C GLU A 180 -7.19 -18.86 10.90
N ASN A 181 -6.73 -19.12 12.15
CA ASN A 181 -7.50 -19.90 13.11
C ASN A 181 -8.81 -19.18 13.46
N ASN A 182 -9.91 -19.94 13.48
CA ASN A 182 -11.26 -19.44 13.72
C ASN A 182 -11.50 -19.20 15.23
N THR A 183 -10.80 -18.23 15.83
CA THR A 183 -10.98 -17.83 17.24
C THR A 183 -11.78 -16.55 17.34
N THR A 184 -12.57 -16.38 18.40
CA THR A 184 -13.34 -15.17 18.69
C THR A 184 -12.40 -13.95 18.69
N TRP A 185 -11.22 -14.05 19.34
CA TRP A 185 -10.21 -12.98 19.34
C TRP A 185 -9.76 -12.59 17.93
N ALA A 186 -9.50 -13.55 17.04
CA ALA A 186 -9.09 -13.25 15.66
C ALA A 186 -10.20 -12.53 14.89
N LYS A 187 -11.45 -12.97 15.04
CA LYS A 187 -12.61 -12.31 14.44
C LYS A 187 -12.79 -10.89 14.96
N GLU A 188 -12.64 -10.66 16.26
CA GLU A 188 -12.72 -9.31 16.87
C GLU A 188 -11.68 -8.36 16.30
N LYS A 189 -10.42 -8.79 16.17
CA LYS A 189 -9.36 -7.95 15.60
C LYS A 189 -9.56 -7.64 14.11
N ILE A 190 -9.99 -8.63 13.35
CA ILE A 190 -10.33 -8.43 11.93
C ILE A 190 -11.53 -7.50 11.80
N TYR A 191 -12.58 -7.70 12.63
CA TYR A 191 -13.75 -6.83 12.64
C TYR A 191 -13.39 -5.38 12.94
N GLU A 192 -12.61 -5.14 13.99
CA GLU A 192 -12.17 -3.80 14.40
C GLU A 192 -11.49 -3.03 13.26
N ILE A 193 -10.63 -3.71 12.50
CA ILE A 193 -9.91 -3.10 11.38
C ILE A 193 -10.86 -2.84 10.21
N ILE A 194 -11.64 -3.84 9.81
CA ILE A 194 -12.53 -3.74 8.64
C ILE A 194 -13.65 -2.72 8.89
N ASP A 195 -14.29 -2.74 10.07
CA ASP A 195 -15.37 -1.82 10.44
C ASP A 195 -14.88 -0.36 10.49
N SER A 196 -13.72 -0.11 11.09
CA SER A 196 -13.12 1.22 11.11
C SER A 196 -12.82 1.72 9.69
N ARG A 197 -12.27 0.87 8.80
CA ARG A 197 -11.98 1.28 7.43
C ARG A 197 -13.23 1.52 6.62
N CYS A 198 -14.28 0.71 6.81
CA CYS A 198 -15.59 0.91 6.20
C CYS A 198 -16.17 2.27 6.61
N SER A 199 -16.18 2.56 7.91
CA SER A 199 -16.68 3.81 8.49
C SER A 199 -15.89 5.04 8.02
N ASP A 200 -14.56 4.92 7.89
CA ASP A 200 -13.65 5.99 7.44
C ASP A 200 -13.59 6.11 5.91
N LYS A 201 -14.33 5.30 5.16
CA LYS A 201 -14.29 5.24 3.69
C LYS A 201 -12.88 5.05 3.15
N LYS A 202 -12.15 4.07 3.69
CA LYS A 202 -10.79 3.70 3.28
C LYS A 202 -10.80 2.33 2.62
N PRO A 203 -10.58 2.22 1.29
CA PRO A 203 -10.74 0.98 0.55
C PRO A 203 -9.80 -0.12 1.01
N CYS A 204 -10.26 -1.38 0.87
CA CYS A 204 -9.49 -2.58 1.09
C CYS A 204 -9.43 -3.44 -0.18
N ILE A 205 -8.30 -4.13 -0.38
CA ILE A 205 -8.24 -5.28 -1.28
C ILE A 205 -8.07 -6.51 -0.42
N ILE A 206 -9.02 -7.43 -0.51
CA ILE A 206 -9.04 -8.67 0.26
C ILE A 206 -8.87 -9.84 -0.70
N THR A 207 -7.99 -10.78 -0.38
CA THR A 207 -7.89 -12.03 -1.11
C THR A 207 -8.34 -13.21 -0.24
N THR A 208 -8.96 -14.21 -0.83
CA THR A 208 -9.37 -15.44 -0.12
C THR A 208 -9.37 -16.65 -1.06
N ASN A 209 -9.09 -17.81 -0.51
CA ASN A 209 -9.21 -19.08 -1.22
C ASN A 209 -10.61 -19.73 -1.04
N LEU A 210 -11.46 -19.13 -0.22
CA LEU A 210 -12.81 -19.57 0.02
C LEU A 210 -13.77 -19.07 -1.06
N THR A 211 -14.90 -19.74 -1.24
CA THR A 211 -16.04 -19.17 -1.96
C THR A 211 -16.67 -18.05 -1.13
N ARG A 212 -17.54 -17.26 -1.72
CA ARG A 212 -18.25 -16.19 -1.00
C ARG A 212 -19.05 -16.72 0.18
N GLU A 213 -19.73 -17.85 -0.03
CA GLU A 213 -20.51 -18.56 0.98
C GLU A 213 -19.60 -19.10 2.09
N GLY A 214 -18.50 -19.77 1.73
CA GLY A 214 -17.53 -20.30 2.68
C GLY A 214 -16.83 -19.19 3.47
N LEU A 215 -16.56 -18.02 2.87
CA LEU A 215 -16.01 -16.87 3.58
C LEU A 215 -17.04 -16.29 4.57
N LYS A 216 -18.31 -16.17 4.16
CA LYS A 216 -19.40 -15.74 5.03
C LYS A 216 -19.53 -16.65 6.24
N GLU A 217 -19.59 -17.96 6.01
CA GLU A 217 -19.65 -18.96 7.08
C GLU A 217 -18.45 -18.86 8.04
N LYS A 218 -17.24 -18.77 7.49
CA LYS A 218 -15.99 -18.63 8.26
C LYS A 218 -15.97 -17.40 9.16
N LEU A 219 -16.50 -16.26 8.67
CA LEU A 219 -16.49 -14.98 9.37
C LEU A 219 -17.75 -14.76 10.22
N THR A 220 -18.71 -15.65 10.20
CA THR A 220 -19.90 -15.59 11.05
C THR A 220 -19.49 -15.73 12.51
N GLY A 221 -20.01 -14.84 13.37
CA GLY A 221 -19.79 -14.87 14.81
C GLY A 221 -20.52 -16.06 15.48
N ASP A 222 -20.22 -16.29 16.76
CA ASP A 222 -20.85 -17.32 17.56
C ASP A 222 -22.36 -17.06 17.77
N ASP A 223 -22.79 -15.80 17.58
CA ASP A 223 -24.18 -15.34 17.58
C ASP A 223 -24.91 -15.56 16.24
N GLY A 224 -24.24 -16.17 15.26
CA GLY A 224 -24.80 -16.42 13.93
C GLY A 224 -24.84 -15.20 13.01
N ILE A 225 -24.25 -14.05 13.40
CA ILE A 225 -24.29 -12.81 12.61
C ILE A 225 -22.96 -12.61 11.86
N ALA A 226 -23.05 -12.41 10.55
CA ALA A 226 -21.89 -12.27 9.66
C ALA A 226 -21.41 -10.81 9.53
N ARG A 227 -21.20 -10.10 10.67
CA ARG A 227 -20.86 -8.66 10.68
C ARG A 227 -19.64 -8.32 9.85
N ILE A 228 -18.58 -9.12 9.93
CA ILE A 228 -17.34 -8.89 9.15
C ILE A 228 -17.63 -9.00 7.65
N TYR A 229 -18.36 -10.04 7.25
CA TYR A 229 -18.70 -10.27 5.85
C TYR A 229 -19.60 -9.15 5.29
N ASP A 230 -20.55 -8.65 6.09
CA ASP A 230 -21.42 -7.55 5.68
C ASP A 230 -20.60 -6.27 5.41
N ARG A 231 -19.64 -5.93 6.27
CA ARG A 231 -18.72 -4.80 6.04
C ARG A 231 -17.85 -4.99 4.82
N ILE A 232 -17.36 -6.21 4.59
CA ILE A 232 -16.58 -6.52 3.38
C ILE A 232 -17.44 -6.32 2.12
N THR A 233 -18.68 -6.79 2.12
CA THR A 233 -19.57 -6.66 0.95
C THR A 233 -20.04 -5.24 0.71
N GLU A 234 -20.11 -4.41 1.75
CA GLU A 234 -20.41 -2.98 1.65
C GLU A 234 -19.29 -2.22 0.92
N MET A 235 -18.02 -2.53 1.21
CA MET A 235 -16.88 -1.76 0.72
C MET A 235 -16.10 -2.44 -0.42
N CYS A 236 -16.29 -3.73 -0.68
CA CYS A 236 -15.49 -4.49 -1.65
C CYS A 236 -16.36 -5.11 -2.74
N CYS A 237 -16.03 -4.81 -4.00
CA CYS A 237 -16.60 -5.48 -5.15
C CYS A 237 -16.06 -6.92 -5.24
N PRO A 238 -16.90 -7.96 -5.26
CA PRO A 238 -16.45 -9.34 -5.40
C PRO A 238 -16.01 -9.63 -6.83
N VAL A 239 -14.80 -10.15 -6.99
CA VAL A 239 -14.20 -10.51 -8.27
C VAL A 239 -13.77 -11.99 -8.19
N ALA A 240 -14.43 -12.82 -8.96
CA ALA A 240 -14.04 -14.22 -9.10
C ALA A 240 -12.77 -14.34 -9.94
N VAL A 241 -11.75 -14.99 -9.39
CA VAL A 241 -10.49 -15.24 -10.09
C VAL A 241 -10.42 -16.72 -10.43
N ALA A 242 -10.57 -17.04 -11.71
CA ALA A 242 -10.48 -18.37 -12.26
C ALA A 242 -9.17 -18.56 -13.02
N GLY A 243 -8.74 -19.82 -13.19
CA GLY A 243 -7.55 -20.16 -13.97
C GLY A 243 -6.84 -21.39 -13.48
N GLY A 244 -5.75 -21.75 -14.16
CA GLY A 244 -4.85 -22.83 -13.73
C GLY A 244 -3.96 -22.38 -12.57
N SER A 245 -3.50 -23.34 -11.77
CA SER A 245 -2.57 -23.04 -10.68
C SER A 245 -1.15 -22.83 -11.23
N ARG A 246 -0.68 -21.60 -11.27
CA ARG A 246 0.71 -21.24 -11.62
C ARG A 246 1.73 -21.87 -10.67
N ARG A 247 1.34 -22.12 -9.41
CA ARG A 247 2.18 -22.86 -8.47
C ARG A 247 2.40 -24.31 -8.91
N ALA A 248 1.39 -24.95 -9.48
CA ALA A 248 1.50 -26.31 -10.03
C ALA A 248 2.43 -26.32 -11.25
N ASP A 249 2.37 -25.33 -12.12
CA ASP A 249 3.23 -25.25 -13.30
C ASP A 249 4.71 -25.04 -12.91
N ILE A 250 4.97 -24.17 -11.92
CA ILE A 250 6.30 -24.00 -11.33
C ILE A 250 6.79 -25.31 -10.69
N ALA A 251 5.94 -26.03 -9.97
CA ALA A 251 6.30 -27.31 -9.37
C ALA A 251 6.65 -28.35 -10.43
N ARG A 252 5.87 -28.48 -11.51
CA ARG A 252 6.16 -29.36 -12.65
C ARG A 252 7.49 -29.03 -13.32
N THR A 253 7.79 -27.75 -13.46
CA THR A 253 9.07 -27.30 -14.04
C THR A 253 10.25 -27.72 -13.16
N LYS A 254 10.14 -27.52 -11.85
CA LYS A 254 11.15 -27.97 -10.88
C LYS A 254 11.34 -29.50 -10.89
N GLU A 255 10.24 -30.22 -10.94
CA GLU A 255 10.27 -31.69 -11.02
C GLU A 255 11.00 -32.17 -12.27
N LYS A 256 10.74 -31.58 -13.43
CA LYS A 256 11.47 -31.90 -14.67
C LYS A 256 12.99 -31.64 -14.56
N ILE A 257 13.37 -30.53 -13.89
CA ILE A 257 14.79 -30.22 -13.68
C ILE A 257 15.46 -31.27 -12.77
N ILE A 258 14.84 -31.61 -11.66
CA ILE A 258 15.39 -32.61 -10.73
C ILE A 258 15.47 -33.99 -11.40
N ARG A 259 14.42 -34.46 -12.11
CA ARG A 259 14.45 -35.73 -12.85
C ARG A 259 15.60 -35.77 -13.85
N LYS A 260 15.85 -34.67 -14.59
CA LYS A 260 16.96 -34.57 -15.53
C LYS A 260 18.34 -34.69 -14.86
N MET A 261 18.46 -34.19 -13.60
CA MET A 261 19.71 -34.31 -12.83
C MET A 261 19.92 -35.74 -12.30
N MET A 262 18.84 -36.46 -11.97
CA MET A 262 18.93 -37.84 -11.48
C MET A 262 19.18 -38.87 -12.58
N MET A 263 18.98 -38.50 -13.84
CA MET A 263 19.20 -39.39 -15.01
C MET A 263 20.60 -39.24 -15.65
N LYS A 264 21.43 -38.31 -15.13
CA LYS A 264 22.86 -38.19 -15.47
C LYS A 264 23.75 -38.87 -14.42
#